data_e12f967c7a30eb21b805a0ff5a51be33
#
_entry.id   e12f967c7a30eb21b805a0ff5a51be33
#
_cell.length_a   1.000
_cell.length_b   1.000
_cell.length_c   1.000
_cell.angle_alpha   90.00
_cell.angle_beta   90.00
_cell.angle_gamma   90.00
#
_symmetry.space_group_name_H-M   'P 1'
#
loop_
_entity.id
_entity.type
_entity.pdbx_description
1 polymer ?
#
loop_
_entity_poly.entity_id
_entity_poly.type
_entity_poly.pdbx_seq_one_letter_code
_entity_poly.pdbx_strand_id
1 'polypeptide(L)'
;MKKLVAYFSASGVTAKVSERLAKAAVADLYEIKPSVKYTKADLNWMDKKSRSSVEMNDKSFRPEIVTGDIDISDYDTVYLGFPIWWYVAPTVINTFLEAYDFTGKKIVLFATSGGSGFGRTTEELKLSAPGAKFVEGKLLNGKVTEETLKAVADIG
;
A
#
# COMPACT_ATOMS: atom_id res chain seq x y z
N MET A 1 19.68 -6.55 -7.67
CA MET A 1 18.26 -6.78 -7.43
C MET A 1 17.46 -5.54 -7.75
N LYS A 2 16.24 -5.73 -8.18
CA LYS A 2 15.35 -4.61 -8.55
C LYS A 2 14.55 -4.11 -7.36
N LYS A 3 14.03 -2.90 -7.49
CA LYS A 3 13.10 -2.30 -6.54
C LYS A 3 11.74 -2.15 -7.20
N LEU A 4 10.68 -2.28 -6.41
CA LEU A 4 9.30 -2.18 -6.89
C LEU A 4 8.54 -1.17 -6.04
N VAL A 5 7.77 -0.30 -6.68
CA VAL A 5 6.74 0.48 -6.01
C VAL A 5 5.39 -0.19 -6.32
N ALA A 6 4.81 -0.82 -5.32
CA ALA A 6 3.49 -1.43 -5.42
C ALA A 6 2.50 -0.58 -4.63
N TYR A 7 1.34 -0.30 -5.20
CA TYR A 7 0.38 0.59 -4.54
C TYR A 7 -1.05 0.18 -4.82
N PHE A 8 -1.91 0.51 -3.86
CA PHE A 8 -3.36 0.51 -4.04
C PHE A 8 -3.86 1.95 -3.96
N SER A 9 -4.65 2.40 -4.93
CA SER A 9 -5.21 3.73 -4.95
C SER A 9 -6.71 3.66 -5.23
N ALA A 10 -7.50 4.24 -4.32
CA ALA A 10 -8.95 4.27 -4.47
C ALA A 10 -9.42 5.53 -5.21
N SER A 11 -8.77 6.67 -4.96
CA SER A 11 -9.18 7.98 -5.49
C SER A 11 -8.18 8.61 -6.45
N GLY A 12 -7.05 7.96 -6.71
CA GLY A 12 -6.00 8.47 -7.59
C GLY A 12 -4.89 9.23 -6.88
N VAL A 13 -5.05 9.59 -5.61
CA VAL A 13 -4.03 10.34 -4.86
C VAL A 13 -2.78 9.49 -4.64
N THR A 14 -2.95 8.28 -4.15
CA THR A 14 -1.83 7.35 -3.92
C THR A 14 -1.14 7.00 -5.24
N ALA A 15 -1.91 6.84 -6.33
CA ALA A 15 -1.35 6.53 -7.65
C ALA A 15 -0.36 7.60 -8.12
N LYS A 16 -0.73 8.87 -8.01
CA LYS A 16 0.14 9.99 -8.45
C LYS A 16 1.45 10.04 -7.67
N VAL A 17 1.38 9.89 -6.35
CA VAL A 17 2.56 9.88 -5.49
C VAL A 17 3.45 8.67 -5.80
N SER A 18 2.82 7.51 -6.04
CA SER A 18 3.55 6.27 -6.36
C SER A 18 4.35 6.40 -7.65
N GLU A 19 3.78 7.02 -8.68
CA GLU A 19 4.49 7.27 -9.95
C GLU A 19 5.74 8.14 -9.72
N ARG A 20 5.62 9.17 -8.91
CA ARG A 20 6.74 10.06 -8.57
C ARG A 20 7.81 9.33 -7.76
N LEU A 21 7.40 8.53 -6.79
CA LEU A 21 8.34 7.75 -5.98
C LEU A 21 9.09 6.72 -6.81
N ALA A 22 8.41 6.07 -7.74
CA ALA A 22 9.05 5.09 -8.63
C ALA A 22 10.17 5.73 -9.45
N LYS A 23 9.97 6.95 -9.92
CA LYS A 23 11.01 7.71 -10.65
C LYS A 23 12.17 8.06 -9.72
N ALA A 24 11.89 8.54 -8.51
CA ALA A 24 12.92 8.93 -7.55
C ALA A 24 13.76 7.74 -7.09
N ALA A 25 13.14 6.57 -6.92
CA ALA A 25 13.80 5.36 -6.45
C ALA A 25 14.41 4.52 -7.58
N VAL A 26 14.18 4.89 -8.83
CA VAL A 26 14.54 4.09 -10.01
C VAL A 26 13.96 2.68 -9.86
N ALA A 27 12.67 2.62 -9.59
CA ALA A 27 11.94 1.38 -9.30
C ALA A 27 10.87 1.13 -10.36
N ASP A 28 10.50 -0.12 -10.52
CA ASP A 28 9.34 -0.48 -11.32
C ASP A 28 8.07 -0.08 -10.58
N LEU A 29 6.98 0.12 -11.31
CA LEU A 29 5.69 0.53 -10.75
C LEU A 29 4.65 -0.55 -10.99
N TYR A 30 3.90 -0.90 -9.95
CA TYR A 30 2.84 -1.91 -10.05
C TYR A 30 1.60 -1.46 -9.27
N GLU A 31 0.47 -1.48 -9.95
CA GLU A 31 -0.82 -1.20 -9.30
C GLU A 31 -1.45 -2.48 -8.77
N ILE A 32 -1.78 -2.50 -7.47
CA ILE A 32 -2.57 -3.57 -6.85
C ILE A 32 -4.02 -3.33 -7.26
N LYS A 33 -4.58 -4.26 -8.03
CA LYS A 33 -5.92 -4.09 -8.62
C LYS A 33 -6.92 -5.01 -7.92
N PRO A 34 -7.88 -4.45 -7.18
CA PRO A 34 -9.02 -5.25 -6.73
C PRO A 34 -9.76 -5.82 -7.93
N SER A 35 -10.24 -7.06 -7.84
CA SER A 35 -11.00 -7.69 -8.90
C SER A 35 -12.28 -6.91 -9.23
N VAL A 36 -12.87 -6.27 -8.20
CA VAL A 36 -13.98 -5.34 -8.34
C VAL A 36 -13.52 -3.96 -7.87
N LYS A 37 -13.50 -3.00 -8.79
CA LYS A 37 -13.06 -1.64 -8.48
C LYS A 37 -13.95 -0.95 -7.45
N TYR A 38 -13.35 -0.08 -6.64
CA TYR A 38 -14.09 0.72 -5.68
C TYR A 38 -14.75 1.91 -6.39
N THR A 39 -16.03 2.13 -6.07
CA THR A 39 -16.79 3.30 -6.54
C THR A 39 -16.79 4.38 -5.46
N LYS A 40 -17.30 5.58 -5.78
CA LYS A 40 -17.47 6.64 -4.79
C LYS A 40 -18.34 6.18 -3.61
N ALA A 41 -19.43 5.46 -3.90
CA ALA A 41 -20.31 4.92 -2.86
C ALA A 41 -19.58 3.93 -1.96
N ASP A 42 -18.72 3.08 -2.56
CA ASP A 42 -17.91 2.11 -1.82
C ASP A 42 -16.95 2.78 -0.83
N LEU A 43 -16.51 4.00 -1.13
CA LEU A 43 -15.54 4.75 -0.33
C LEU A 43 -16.18 5.67 0.71
N ASN A 44 -17.49 5.71 0.81
CA ASN A 44 -18.20 6.57 1.75
C ASN A 44 -18.03 6.06 3.19
N TRP A 45 -16.99 6.58 3.88
CA TRP A 45 -16.67 6.17 5.24
C TRP A 45 -17.74 6.54 6.27
N MET A 46 -18.65 7.46 5.95
CA MET A 46 -19.77 7.85 6.82
C MET A 46 -20.94 6.87 6.74
N ASP A 47 -20.98 6.04 5.69
CA ASP A 47 -22.00 5.00 5.53
C ASP A 47 -21.46 3.67 6.07
N LYS A 48 -22.04 3.21 7.17
CA LYS A 48 -21.62 1.94 7.81
C LYS A 48 -21.85 0.72 6.92
N LYS A 49 -22.66 0.83 5.90
CA LYS A 49 -22.95 -0.25 4.95
C LYS A 49 -22.12 -0.15 3.67
N SER A 50 -21.31 0.88 3.52
CA SER A 50 -20.44 1.01 2.36
C SER A 50 -19.41 -0.13 2.35
N ARG A 51 -18.90 -0.45 1.16
CA ARG A 51 -17.92 -1.54 0.99
C ARG A 51 -16.69 -1.33 1.88
N SER A 52 -16.12 -0.14 1.88
CA SER A 52 -14.93 0.14 2.69
C SER A 52 -15.21 -0.01 4.19
N SER A 53 -16.37 0.45 4.65
CA SER A 53 -16.75 0.31 6.07
C SER A 53 -16.91 -1.15 6.46
N VAL A 54 -17.57 -1.96 5.62
CA VAL A 54 -17.77 -3.38 5.88
C VAL A 54 -16.43 -4.12 5.90
N GLU A 55 -15.57 -3.84 4.93
CA GLU A 55 -14.24 -4.50 4.85
C GLU A 55 -13.36 -4.15 6.04
N MET A 56 -13.37 -2.88 6.47
CA MET A 56 -12.52 -2.43 7.56
C MET A 56 -13.02 -2.82 8.95
N ASN A 57 -14.30 -3.19 9.08
CA ASN A 57 -14.84 -3.72 10.32
C ASN A 57 -14.49 -5.19 10.55
N ASP A 58 -13.96 -5.87 9.55
CA ASP A 58 -13.53 -7.25 9.66
C ASP A 58 -12.07 -7.36 9.20
N LYS A 59 -11.16 -7.43 10.15
CA LYS A 59 -9.71 -7.49 9.88
C LYS A 59 -9.30 -8.76 9.13
N SER A 60 -10.11 -9.79 9.16
CA SER A 60 -9.88 -11.04 8.42
C SER A 60 -10.40 -10.98 6.98
N PHE A 61 -11.13 -9.93 6.62
CA PHE A 61 -11.65 -9.79 5.28
C PHE A 61 -10.51 -9.68 4.26
N ARG A 62 -10.62 -10.42 3.16
CA ARG A 62 -9.59 -10.41 2.10
C ARG A 62 -10.25 -10.16 0.75
N PRO A 63 -10.37 -8.88 0.33
CA PRO A 63 -10.89 -8.58 -1.00
C PRO A 63 -10.05 -9.26 -2.05
N GLU A 64 -10.69 -9.85 -3.05
CA GLU A 64 -9.99 -10.48 -4.16
C GLU A 64 -9.26 -9.45 -5.01
N ILE A 65 -8.05 -9.78 -5.43
CA ILE A 65 -7.23 -8.93 -6.31
C ILE A 65 -6.81 -9.70 -7.55
N VAL A 66 -6.42 -8.98 -8.59
CA VAL A 66 -5.80 -9.58 -9.77
C VAL A 66 -4.38 -10.03 -9.38
N THR A 67 -4.04 -11.29 -9.67
CA THR A 67 -2.74 -11.87 -9.35
C THR A 67 -2.11 -12.51 -10.59
N GLY A 68 -0.81 -12.84 -10.50
CA GLY A 68 -0.10 -13.55 -11.55
C GLY A 68 0.44 -12.66 -12.67
N ASP A 69 0.25 -11.35 -12.58
CA ASP A 69 0.71 -10.39 -13.58
C ASP A 69 2.03 -9.70 -13.18
N ILE A 70 2.68 -10.16 -12.11
CA ILE A 70 3.99 -9.69 -11.68
C ILE A 70 4.76 -10.84 -11.01
N ASP A 71 6.08 -10.84 -11.17
CA ASP A 71 6.98 -11.78 -10.50
C ASP A 71 7.70 -11.05 -9.37
N ILE A 72 7.23 -11.26 -8.13
CA ILE A 72 7.79 -10.63 -6.94
C ILE A 72 9.22 -11.11 -6.66
N SER A 73 9.61 -12.29 -7.12
CA SER A 73 10.95 -12.84 -6.86
C SER A 73 12.08 -11.99 -7.44
N ASP A 74 11.80 -11.15 -8.43
CA ASP A 74 12.78 -10.26 -9.05
C ASP A 74 13.19 -9.07 -8.15
N TYR A 75 12.47 -8.84 -7.08
CA TYR A 75 12.62 -7.64 -6.24
C TYR A 75 13.10 -7.98 -4.84
N ASP A 76 14.03 -7.19 -4.31
CA ASP A 76 14.48 -7.32 -2.93
C ASP A 76 13.90 -6.22 -2.03
N THR A 77 13.48 -5.10 -2.61
CA THR A 77 12.86 -4.00 -1.91
C THR A 77 11.53 -3.65 -2.57
N VAL A 78 10.49 -3.55 -1.76
CA VAL A 78 9.16 -3.16 -2.22
C VAL A 78 8.71 -1.93 -1.42
N TYR A 79 8.47 -0.83 -2.12
CA TYR A 79 7.80 0.34 -1.54
C TYR A 79 6.30 0.09 -1.68
N LEU A 80 5.62 -0.05 -0.56
CA LEU A 80 4.20 -0.42 -0.54
C LEU A 80 3.36 0.78 -0.13
N GLY A 81 2.52 1.24 -1.03
CA GLY A 81 1.73 2.46 -0.86
C GLY A 81 0.23 2.21 -0.82
N PHE A 82 -0.48 2.99 0.01
CA PHE A 82 -1.91 2.84 0.20
C PHE A 82 -2.50 4.07 0.92
N PRO A 83 -3.81 4.29 0.80
CA PRO A 83 -4.48 5.27 1.66
C PRO A 83 -4.70 4.66 3.04
N ILE A 84 -4.63 5.51 4.08
CA ILE A 84 -4.97 5.08 5.44
C ILE A 84 -6.49 5.12 5.62
N TRP A 85 -7.08 3.99 6.00
CA TRP A 85 -8.49 3.86 6.34
C TRP A 85 -8.60 3.45 7.81
N TRP A 86 -9.22 4.31 8.62
CA TRP A 86 -9.42 4.05 10.07
C TRP A 86 -8.11 3.63 10.76
N TYR A 87 -7.04 4.41 10.52
CA TYR A 87 -5.71 4.25 11.15
C TYR A 87 -4.94 2.99 10.75
N VAL A 88 -5.39 2.26 9.73
CA VAL A 88 -4.67 1.08 9.20
C VAL A 88 -4.74 1.05 7.67
N ALA A 89 -3.95 0.17 7.07
CA ALA A 89 -4.03 -0.06 5.63
C ALA A 89 -5.36 -0.77 5.29
N PRO A 90 -5.93 -0.53 4.09
CA PRO A 90 -7.05 -1.33 3.61
C PRO A 90 -6.70 -2.81 3.56
N THR A 91 -7.67 -3.67 3.84
CA THR A 91 -7.42 -5.13 3.86
C THR A 91 -7.02 -5.70 2.52
N VAL A 92 -7.24 -4.99 1.42
CA VAL A 92 -6.71 -5.36 0.10
C VAL A 92 -5.18 -5.44 0.10
N ILE A 93 -4.51 -4.67 0.94
CA ILE A 93 -3.05 -4.74 1.11
C ILE A 93 -2.65 -6.06 1.78
N ASN A 94 -3.41 -6.50 2.77
CA ASN A 94 -3.20 -7.82 3.38
C ASN A 94 -3.36 -8.92 2.32
N THR A 95 -4.37 -8.81 1.45
CA THR A 95 -4.56 -9.74 0.34
C THR A 95 -3.32 -9.82 -0.54
N PHE A 96 -2.77 -8.67 -0.91
CA PHE A 96 -1.57 -8.60 -1.74
C PHE A 96 -0.36 -9.26 -1.06
N LEU A 97 -0.13 -8.96 0.21
CA LEU A 97 1.00 -9.53 0.96
C LEU A 97 0.88 -11.04 1.12
N GLU A 98 -0.34 -11.55 1.25
CA GLU A 98 -0.58 -12.99 1.39
C GLU A 98 -0.57 -13.74 0.05
N ALA A 99 -0.72 -13.01 -1.06
CA ALA A 99 -0.74 -13.61 -2.40
C ALA A 99 0.65 -13.98 -2.93
N TYR A 100 1.70 -13.39 -2.38
CA TYR A 100 3.08 -13.58 -2.83
C TYR A 100 4.01 -13.83 -1.66
N ASP A 101 5.19 -14.37 -1.94
CA ASP A 101 6.21 -14.64 -0.92
C ASP A 101 7.16 -13.45 -0.78
N PHE A 102 7.06 -12.75 0.34
CA PHE A 102 7.91 -11.60 0.66
C PHE A 102 9.02 -11.94 1.66
N THR A 103 9.26 -13.21 1.93
CA THR A 103 10.29 -13.65 2.89
C THR A 103 11.66 -13.06 2.53
N GLY A 104 12.31 -12.42 3.50
CA GLY A 104 13.63 -11.82 3.33
C GLY A 104 13.64 -10.47 2.61
N LYS A 105 12.49 -10.00 2.12
CA LYS A 105 12.42 -8.73 1.40
C LYS A 105 12.21 -7.57 2.38
N LYS A 106 12.73 -6.40 1.99
CA LYS A 106 12.45 -5.16 2.71
C LYS A 106 11.17 -4.54 2.15
N ILE A 107 10.22 -4.23 3.01
CA ILE A 107 8.98 -3.54 2.63
C ILE A 107 8.98 -2.16 3.30
N VAL A 108 9.07 -1.13 2.49
CA VAL A 108 9.03 0.27 2.94
C VAL A 108 7.61 0.79 2.76
N LEU A 109 6.95 1.13 3.85
CA LEU A 109 5.57 1.62 3.81
C LEU A 109 5.53 3.12 3.55
N PHE A 110 4.69 3.53 2.64
CA PHE A 110 4.32 4.94 2.48
C PHE A 110 2.80 5.02 2.33
N ALA A 111 2.22 6.13 2.75
CA ALA A 111 0.77 6.22 2.76
C ALA A 111 0.30 7.64 2.49
N THR A 112 -0.94 7.74 2.04
CA THR A 112 -1.68 9.00 1.96
C THR A 112 -2.81 8.95 2.99
N SER A 113 -3.14 10.08 3.61
CA SER A 113 -4.23 10.11 4.58
C SER A 113 -4.82 11.49 4.69
N GLY A 114 -6.01 11.58 5.27
CA GLY A 114 -6.68 12.86 5.56
C GLY A 114 -6.18 13.52 6.85
N GLY A 115 -5.08 13.07 7.43
CA GLY A 115 -4.51 13.63 8.65
C GLY A 115 -4.09 12.61 9.71
N SER A 116 -4.47 11.34 9.56
CA SER A 116 -4.04 10.28 10.49
C SER A 116 -2.66 9.75 10.10
N GLY A 117 -1.89 9.28 11.09
CA GLY A 117 -0.61 8.61 10.86
C GLY A 117 -0.78 7.14 10.52
N PHE A 118 0.31 6.39 10.56
CA PHE A 118 0.28 4.95 10.27
C PHE A 118 -0.52 4.14 11.30
N GLY A 119 -0.66 4.65 12.52
CA GLY A 119 -1.41 3.95 13.55
C GLY A 119 -0.89 2.53 13.78
N ARG A 120 -1.77 1.54 13.62
CA ARG A 120 -1.43 0.13 13.81
C ARG A 120 -1.08 -0.58 12.50
N THR A 121 -0.89 0.17 11.43
CA THR A 121 -0.68 -0.40 10.08
C THR A 121 0.45 -1.42 10.04
N THR A 122 1.62 -1.05 10.55
CA THR A 122 2.80 -1.94 10.50
C THR A 122 2.54 -3.24 11.25
N GLU A 123 1.97 -3.17 12.44
CA GLU A 123 1.64 -4.37 13.24
C GLU A 123 0.66 -5.29 12.52
N GLU A 124 -0.38 -4.71 11.92
CA GLU A 124 -1.39 -5.47 11.17
C GLU A 124 -0.80 -6.14 9.92
N LEU A 125 0.04 -5.41 9.18
CA LEU A 125 0.61 -5.93 7.93
C LEU A 125 1.68 -7.01 8.18
N LYS A 126 2.42 -6.94 9.28
CA LYS A 126 3.40 -7.97 9.63
C LYS A 126 2.79 -9.35 9.75
N LEU A 127 1.53 -9.43 10.14
CA LEU A 127 0.83 -10.71 10.25
C LEU A 127 0.60 -11.36 8.88
N SER A 128 0.52 -10.57 7.83
CA SER A 128 0.30 -11.06 6.46
C SER A 128 1.59 -11.42 5.72
N ALA A 129 2.74 -10.95 6.20
CA ALA A 129 4.05 -11.26 5.60
C ALA A 129 5.11 -11.39 6.71
N PRO A 130 5.05 -12.44 7.54
CA PRO A 130 5.87 -12.53 8.75
C PRO A 130 7.37 -12.64 8.51
N GLY A 131 7.80 -13.10 7.33
CA GLY A 131 9.21 -13.23 6.98
C GLY A 131 9.83 -11.98 6.35
N ALA A 132 9.06 -10.92 6.16
CA ALA A 132 9.53 -9.69 5.54
C ALA A 132 10.03 -8.69 6.60
N LYS A 133 10.87 -7.73 6.17
CA LYS A 133 11.35 -6.65 7.02
C LYS A 133 10.54 -5.39 6.70
N PHE A 134 9.72 -4.96 7.64
CA PHE A 134 8.89 -3.76 7.47
C PHE A 134 9.58 -2.53 8.02
N VAL A 135 9.58 -1.47 7.22
CA VAL A 135 10.10 -0.15 7.63
C VAL A 135 8.99 0.87 7.36
N GLU A 136 8.62 1.64 8.38
CA GLU A 136 7.69 2.76 8.17
C GLU A 136 8.44 3.88 7.48
N GLY A 137 8.00 4.23 6.28
CA GLY A 137 8.51 5.36 5.55
C GLY A 137 7.84 6.65 6.00
N LYS A 138 7.15 7.32 5.08
CA LYS A 138 6.50 8.61 5.36
C LYS A 138 5.07 8.65 4.85
N LEU A 139 4.29 9.54 5.46
CA LEU A 139 3.01 9.95 4.90
C LEU A 139 3.31 10.96 3.80
N LEU A 140 2.80 10.70 2.60
CA LEU A 140 3.03 11.55 1.44
C LEU A 140 1.75 12.31 1.10
N ASN A 141 1.41 13.26 1.96
CA ASN A 141 0.18 14.04 1.87
C ASN A 141 0.42 15.43 1.30
N GLY A 142 -0.59 15.95 0.63
CA GLY A 142 -0.61 17.32 0.14
C GLY A 142 0.52 17.56 -0.88
N LYS A 143 1.25 18.65 -0.70
CA LYS A 143 2.34 19.02 -1.60
C LYS A 143 3.62 18.26 -1.23
N VAL A 144 3.88 17.17 -1.94
CA VAL A 144 5.06 16.32 -1.71
C VAL A 144 6.22 16.85 -2.55
N THR A 145 7.36 17.14 -1.90
CA THR A 145 8.56 17.64 -2.58
C THR A 145 9.42 16.49 -3.10
N GLU A 146 10.28 16.79 -4.08
CA GLU A 146 11.26 15.82 -4.59
C GLU A 146 12.23 15.37 -3.50
N GLU A 147 12.57 16.26 -2.58
CA GLU A 147 13.44 15.96 -1.43
C GLU A 147 12.81 14.91 -0.52
N THR A 148 11.50 15.01 -0.26
CA THR A 148 10.76 14.02 0.54
C THR A 148 10.71 12.68 -0.17
N LEU A 149 10.46 12.67 -1.48
CA LEU A 149 10.44 11.44 -2.27
C LEU A 149 11.79 10.75 -2.25
N LYS A 150 12.87 11.51 -2.38
CA LYS A 150 14.22 10.96 -2.31
C LYS A 150 14.53 10.38 -0.94
N ALA A 151 14.06 11.03 0.12
CA ALA A 151 14.25 10.51 1.48
C ALA A 151 13.57 9.14 1.65
N VAL A 152 12.38 8.95 1.11
CA VAL A 152 11.70 7.65 1.12
C VAL A 152 12.44 6.64 0.25
N ALA A 153 12.87 7.04 -0.94
CA ALA A 153 13.61 6.17 -1.85
C ALA A 153 14.92 5.66 -1.22
N ASP A 154 15.60 6.51 -0.45
CA ASP A 154 16.87 6.18 0.19
C ASP A 154 16.71 5.19 1.37
N ILE A 155 15.51 4.98 1.89
CA ILE A 155 15.24 3.96 2.91
C ILE A 155 15.42 2.55 2.34
N GLY A 156 15.08 2.39 1.08
CA GLY A 156 15.13 1.09 0.39
C GLY A 156 16.53 0.59 0.00
#